data_24dcfeec3c8f25487ca5593e0c5cc7ed
#
_entry.id   24dcfeec3c8f25487ca5593e0c5cc7ed
#
_cell.length_a   1.000
_cell.length_b   1.000
_cell.length_c   1.000
_cell.angle_alpha   90.00
_cell.angle_beta   90.00
_cell.angle_gamma   90.00
#
_symmetry.space_group_name_H-M   'P 1'
#
loop_
_entity.id
_entity.type
_entity.pdbx_description
1 polymer ?
#
loop_
_entity_poly.entity_id
_entity_poly.type
_entity_poly.pdbx_seq_one_letter_code
_entity_poly.pdbx_strand_id
1 'polypeptide(L)'
;MKKISSLLVVLLLMLASFTAGVEYQRGDVDQNGQVGISDVTCLIDYLLTGTWPDEPVSPDEHEYVDLGLPSGTLWATCNVGATAPEEYGDYFAWGETEPKDHYDWSTYKWCNGSYNTLTKYCTNSSYGYNGFVDNKDELDPEDDAAYVNWGPSWRMPTFYQLSELYQYCSSVLTSINGVGGRLFTAPNGNSLFLPAADVRSNYRLGGSIYDEGPYGFYWSRTLFSDGPINAFILYFCLDDMYSAGDDRRVGHSVRAVRVP
;
A
#
# COMPACT_ATOMS: atom_id res chain seq x y z
N MET A 1 -25.46 5.68 41.90
CA MET A 1 -25.05 4.26 42.14
C MET A 1 -24.97 3.40 40.88
N LYS A 2 -25.84 3.57 39.87
CA LYS A 2 -25.75 2.77 38.61
C LYS A 2 -24.46 3.04 37.78
N LYS A 3 -23.92 4.28 37.78
CA LYS A 3 -22.71 4.62 37.01
C LYS A 3 -21.40 4.01 37.56
N ILE A 4 -21.34 3.80 38.90
CA ILE A 4 -20.18 3.19 39.54
C ILE A 4 -20.12 1.68 39.26
N SER A 5 -21.30 1.04 39.13
CA SER A 5 -21.38 -0.38 38.79
C SER A 5 -20.91 -0.68 37.37
N SER A 6 -21.19 0.23 36.41
CA SER A 6 -20.74 0.10 35.02
C SER A 6 -19.20 0.25 34.88
N LEU A 7 -18.61 1.18 35.64
CA LEU A 7 -17.16 1.36 35.66
C LEU A 7 -16.43 0.14 36.23
N LEU A 8 -17.04 -0.53 37.23
CA LEU A 8 -16.47 -1.73 37.82
C LEU A 8 -16.57 -2.94 36.88
N VAL A 9 -17.64 -3.03 36.07
CA VAL A 9 -17.82 -4.09 35.05
C VAL A 9 -16.83 -3.92 33.91
N VAL A 10 -16.59 -2.70 33.46
CA VAL A 10 -15.56 -2.41 32.44
C VAL A 10 -14.16 -2.76 32.96
N LEU A 11 -13.88 -2.46 34.22
CA LEU A 11 -12.60 -2.83 34.85
C LEU A 11 -12.45 -4.35 35.03
N LEU A 12 -13.56 -5.07 35.26
CA LEU A 12 -13.57 -6.55 35.38
C LEU A 12 -13.49 -7.26 34.02
N LEU A 13 -14.07 -6.69 32.97
CA LEU A 13 -13.95 -7.23 31.61
C LEU A 13 -12.52 -7.10 31.06
N MET A 14 -11.79 -6.06 31.44
CA MET A 14 -10.36 -5.93 31.14
C MET A 14 -9.47 -6.97 31.86
N LEU A 15 -9.98 -7.62 32.91
CA LEU A 15 -9.26 -8.65 33.67
C LEU A 15 -9.58 -10.08 33.21
N ALA A 16 -10.60 -10.29 32.38
CA ALA A 16 -11.13 -11.63 32.05
C ALA A 16 -10.77 -12.14 30.64
N SER A 17 -10.08 -11.37 29.80
CA SER A 17 -9.69 -11.78 28.44
C SER A 17 -8.28 -12.38 28.41
N PHE A 18 -8.02 -13.40 29.22
CA PHE A 18 -6.83 -14.24 29.07
C PHE A 18 -7.19 -15.54 28.32
N THR A 19 -7.30 -15.43 26.98
CA THR A 19 -7.18 -16.61 26.12
C THR A 19 -6.62 -16.21 24.76
N ALA A 20 -5.48 -16.80 24.45
CA ALA A 20 -4.79 -16.81 23.16
C ALA A 20 -4.00 -15.54 22.76
N GLY A 21 -2.79 -15.38 23.30
CA GLY A 21 -1.63 -14.88 22.53
C GLY A 21 -1.57 -13.41 22.13
N VAL A 22 -2.54 -12.57 22.50
CA VAL A 22 -2.51 -11.13 22.25
C VAL A 22 -2.13 -10.43 23.56
N GLU A 23 -0.98 -9.79 23.61
CA GLU A 23 -0.61 -8.90 24.73
C GLU A 23 -1.44 -7.60 24.60
N TYR A 24 -2.53 -7.51 25.33
CA TYR A 24 -3.26 -6.25 25.47
C TYR A 24 -2.45 -5.27 26.32
N GLN A 25 -2.13 -4.11 25.76
CA GLN A 25 -1.54 -3.03 26.54
C GLN A 25 -2.62 -2.42 27.45
N ARG A 26 -2.24 -2.14 28.69
CA ARG A 26 -3.15 -1.54 29.68
C ARG A 26 -3.48 -0.11 29.26
N GLY A 27 -4.73 0.17 28.89
CA GLY A 27 -5.18 1.47 28.39
C GLY A 27 -5.48 1.53 26.89
N ASP A 28 -5.20 0.48 26.16
CA ASP A 28 -5.60 0.30 24.76
C ASP A 28 -7.09 -0.07 24.71
N VAL A 29 -7.92 0.96 24.61
CA VAL A 29 -9.39 0.87 24.70
C VAL A 29 -10.00 0.52 23.34
N ASP A 30 -9.41 0.99 22.26
CA ASP A 30 -9.82 0.73 20.89
C ASP A 30 -9.15 -0.54 20.30
N GLN A 31 -8.31 -1.21 21.09
CA GLN A 31 -7.61 -2.46 20.76
C GLN A 31 -6.74 -2.40 19.48
N ASN A 32 -6.25 -1.20 19.13
CA ASN A 32 -5.38 -1.01 17.97
C ASN A 32 -3.90 -1.36 18.23
N GLY A 33 -3.57 -1.82 19.45
CA GLY A 33 -2.22 -2.20 19.86
C GLY A 33 -1.35 -1.03 20.34
N GLN A 34 -1.89 0.18 20.41
CA GLN A 34 -1.21 1.38 20.88
C GLN A 34 -2.05 2.11 21.91
N VAL A 35 -1.43 2.70 22.92
CA VAL A 35 -2.12 3.55 23.90
C VAL A 35 -1.95 5.01 23.49
N GLY A 36 -3.04 5.64 23.03
CA GLY A 36 -3.03 6.97 22.45
C GLY A 36 -4.29 7.81 22.70
N ILE A 37 -4.43 8.87 21.93
CA ILE A 37 -5.61 9.78 22.00
C ILE A 37 -6.88 9.06 21.53
N SER A 38 -6.79 8.11 20.60
CA SER A 38 -7.91 7.31 20.11
C SER A 38 -8.62 6.57 21.23
N ASP A 39 -7.87 5.99 22.17
CA ASP A 39 -8.41 5.30 23.34
C ASP A 39 -9.25 6.22 24.23
N VAL A 40 -8.76 7.43 24.42
CA VAL A 40 -9.47 8.46 25.20
C VAL A 40 -10.75 8.87 24.50
N THR A 41 -10.73 9.00 23.16
CA THR A 41 -11.90 9.34 22.36
C THR A 41 -12.95 8.25 22.43
N CYS A 42 -12.57 6.98 22.21
CA CYS A 42 -13.47 5.82 22.36
C CYS A 42 -14.09 5.74 23.74
N LEU A 43 -13.33 6.00 24.79
CA LEU A 43 -13.84 6.01 26.16
C LEU A 43 -14.84 7.15 26.41
N ILE A 44 -14.57 8.33 25.88
CA ILE A 44 -15.47 9.51 25.99
C ILE A 44 -16.77 9.21 25.25
N ASP A 45 -16.72 8.70 24.04
CA ASP A 45 -17.90 8.35 23.23
C ASP A 45 -18.77 7.33 23.95
N TYR A 46 -18.19 6.27 24.51
CA TYR A 46 -18.89 5.32 25.34
C TYR A 46 -19.56 5.97 26.57
N LEU A 47 -18.86 6.87 27.24
CA LEU A 47 -19.41 7.56 28.41
C LEU A 47 -20.57 8.50 28.08
N LEU A 48 -20.58 9.07 26.88
CA LEU A 48 -21.60 9.99 26.39
C LEU A 48 -22.81 9.28 25.81
N THR A 49 -22.60 8.20 25.05
CA THR A 49 -23.64 7.52 24.27
C THR A 49 -24.18 6.25 24.97
N GLY A 50 -23.38 5.66 25.86
CA GLY A 50 -23.68 4.39 26.53
C GLY A 50 -23.52 3.17 25.61
N THR A 51 -23.06 3.40 24.38
CA THR A 51 -22.71 2.34 23.40
C THR A 51 -21.23 2.41 23.14
N TRP A 52 -20.56 1.26 23.11
CA TRP A 52 -19.23 1.20 22.52
C TRP A 52 -19.35 1.62 21.06
N PRO A 53 -18.41 2.41 20.51
CA PRO A 53 -18.28 2.46 19.07
C PRO A 53 -18.30 1.01 18.56
N ASP A 54 -19.07 0.75 17.53
CA ASP A 54 -19.08 -0.57 16.88
C ASP A 54 -17.64 -1.05 16.80
N GLU A 55 -17.42 -2.36 17.01
CA GLU A 55 -16.09 -2.97 17.23
C GLU A 55 -14.95 -2.17 16.61
N PRO A 56 -13.83 -1.88 17.32
CA PRO A 56 -12.79 -1.02 16.77
C PRO A 56 -12.53 -1.49 15.36
N VAL A 57 -12.75 -0.59 14.39
CA VAL A 57 -12.41 -0.86 13.00
C VAL A 57 -10.95 -1.27 13.09
N SER A 58 -10.69 -2.55 12.94
CA SER A 58 -9.33 -3.06 12.94
C SER A 58 -8.55 -2.14 11.98
N PRO A 59 -7.38 -1.62 12.33
CA PRO A 59 -6.57 -0.84 11.39
C PRO A 59 -6.35 -1.58 10.07
N ASP A 60 -6.75 -2.83 10.01
CA ASP A 60 -6.63 -3.81 8.94
C ASP A 60 -7.86 -3.91 8.01
N GLU A 61 -8.95 -3.14 8.23
CA GLU A 61 -10.19 -3.26 7.42
C GLU A 61 -10.22 -2.34 6.20
N HIS A 62 -9.18 -2.42 5.38
CA HIS A 62 -9.32 -1.98 4.00
C HIS A 62 -10.11 -3.02 3.19
N GLU A 63 -11.09 -2.56 2.42
CA GLU A 63 -11.87 -3.44 1.55
C GLU A 63 -10.97 -4.13 0.53
N TYR A 64 -11.28 -5.39 0.25
CA TYR A 64 -10.55 -6.20 -0.72
C TYR A 64 -11.48 -7.03 -1.58
N VAL A 65 -10.95 -7.46 -2.72
CA VAL A 65 -11.60 -8.37 -3.64
C VAL A 65 -10.74 -9.61 -3.87
N ASP A 66 -11.37 -10.78 -3.82
CA ASP A 66 -10.78 -12.04 -4.25
C ASP A 66 -11.05 -12.23 -5.74
N LEU A 67 -10.01 -12.11 -6.55
CA LEU A 67 -10.08 -12.34 -8.00
C LEU A 67 -9.95 -13.82 -8.37
N GLY A 68 -9.72 -14.72 -7.41
CA GLY A 68 -9.51 -16.15 -7.65
C GLY A 68 -8.29 -16.43 -8.51
N LEU A 69 -7.25 -15.60 -8.42
CA LEU A 69 -6.00 -15.75 -9.17
C LEU A 69 -5.11 -16.84 -8.57
N PRO A 70 -4.16 -17.40 -9.33
CA PRO A 70 -3.36 -18.55 -8.90
C PRO A 70 -2.59 -18.36 -7.59
N SER A 71 -2.14 -17.13 -7.28
CA SER A 71 -1.47 -16.82 -6.02
C SER A 71 -2.39 -16.83 -4.79
N GLY A 72 -3.71 -16.84 -4.98
CA GLY A 72 -4.68 -16.66 -3.88
C GLY A 72 -4.68 -15.26 -3.27
N THR A 73 -4.02 -14.30 -3.92
CA THR A 73 -3.88 -12.92 -3.44
C THR A 73 -5.21 -12.19 -3.40
N LEU A 74 -5.50 -11.53 -2.28
CA LEU A 74 -6.61 -10.61 -2.13
C LEU A 74 -6.15 -9.19 -2.45
N TRP A 75 -6.88 -8.49 -3.31
CA TRP A 75 -6.52 -7.16 -3.80
C TRP A 75 -7.32 -6.09 -3.10
N ALA A 76 -6.66 -5.07 -2.57
CA ALA A 76 -7.35 -3.90 -2.04
C ALA A 76 -8.23 -3.23 -3.12
N THR A 77 -9.39 -2.70 -2.74
CA THR A 77 -10.30 -2.02 -3.68
C THR A 77 -9.84 -0.62 -4.03
N CYS A 78 -9.03 0.04 -3.20
CA CYS A 78 -8.46 1.37 -3.43
C CYS A 78 -6.92 1.38 -3.31
N ASN A 79 -6.28 2.47 -3.76
CA ASN A 79 -4.84 2.67 -3.61
C ASN A 79 -4.48 3.08 -2.18
N VAL A 80 -3.22 2.87 -1.77
CA VAL A 80 -2.71 3.43 -0.49
C VAL A 80 -2.85 4.94 -0.51
N GLY A 81 -3.41 5.51 0.57
CA GLY A 81 -3.74 6.94 0.67
C GLY A 81 -5.08 7.35 0.02
N ALA A 82 -5.85 6.39 -0.53
CA ALA A 82 -7.17 6.62 -1.12
C ALA A 82 -8.28 6.01 -0.25
N THR A 83 -9.50 6.55 -0.38
CA THR A 83 -10.71 6.07 0.28
C THR A 83 -11.75 5.51 -0.68
N ALA A 84 -11.56 5.70 -2.00
CA ALA A 84 -12.43 5.20 -3.05
C ALA A 84 -11.62 4.58 -4.20
N PRO A 85 -12.19 3.60 -4.95
CA PRO A 85 -11.49 2.89 -6.01
C PRO A 85 -10.91 3.75 -7.13
N GLU A 86 -11.56 4.88 -7.42
CA GLU A 86 -11.17 5.83 -8.47
C GLU A 86 -10.15 6.88 -8.01
N GLU A 87 -9.90 7.02 -6.72
CA GLU A 87 -8.91 7.96 -6.22
C GLU A 87 -7.50 7.47 -6.49
N TYR A 88 -6.60 8.39 -6.84
CA TYR A 88 -5.20 8.07 -7.16
C TYR A 88 -4.40 7.64 -5.93
N GLY A 89 -4.78 8.10 -4.73
CA GLY A 89 -4.04 7.88 -3.49
C GLY A 89 -2.71 8.63 -3.47
N ASP A 90 -1.83 8.17 -2.59
CA ASP A 90 -0.50 8.71 -2.45
C ASP A 90 0.47 8.10 -3.47
N TYR A 91 1.55 8.85 -3.73
CA TYR A 91 2.63 8.40 -4.61
C TYR A 91 3.87 8.14 -3.76
N PHE A 92 4.51 7.02 -4.01
CA PHE A 92 5.70 6.61 -3.26
C PHE A 92 6.88 6.38 -4.20
N ALA A 93 8.06 6.83 -3.82
CA ALA A 93 9.28 6.31 -4.41
C ALA A 93 9.52 4.88 -3.91
N TRP A 94 10.10 4.01 -4.71
CA TRP A 94 10.22 2.60 -4.35
C TRP A 94 11.07 2.37 -3.09
N GLY A 95 10.49 1.71 -2.08
CA GLY A 95 11.12 1.52 -0.78
C GLY A 95 11.02 2.75 0.15
N GLU A 96 10.20 3.74 -0.19
CA GLU A 96 9.82 4.83 0.70
C GLU A 96 8.35 4.67 1.12
N THR A 97 8.03 5.05 2.33
CA THR A 97 6.73 4.81 2.95
C THR A 97 5.91 6.08 3.18
N GLU A 98 6.50 7.23 2.84
CA GLU A 98 5.87 8.54 2.94
C GLU A 98 5.88 9.21 1.56
N PRO A 99 4.79 9.90 1.16
CA PRO A 99 4.77 10.73 -0.04
C PRO A 99 5.67 11.95 0.14
N LYS A 100 6.14 12.55 -0.97
CA LYS A 100 6.99 13.72 -0.96
C LYS A 100 6.71 14.65 -2.14
N ASP A 101 7.22 15.90 -2.06
CA ASP A 101 7.02 16.90 -3.10
C ASP A 101 7.95 16.73 -4.31
N HIS A 102 9.14 16.18 -4.08
CA HIS A 102 10.21 16.07 -5.09
C HIS A 102 10.71 14.64 -5.24
N TYR A 103 10.57 14.10 -6.46
CA TYR A 103 10.94 12.73 -6.81
C TYR A 103 12.16 12.76 -7.75
N ASP A 104 13.35 12.75 -7.15
CA ASP A 104 14.63 12.65 -7.85
C ASP A 104 15.69 11.92 -7.01
N TRP A 105 16.87 11.64 -7.59
CA TRP A 105 17.93 10.93 -6.88
C TRP A 105 18.50 11.71 -5.70
N SER A 106 18.42 13.04 -5.69
CA SER A 106 18.91 13.85 -4.57
C SER A 106 18.03 13.76 -3.33
N THR A 107 16.77 13.39 -3.51
CA THR A 107 15.77 13.22 -2.43
C THR A 107 15.45 11.76 -2.15
N TYR A 108 16.01 10.82 -2.93
CA TYR A 108 15.72 9.40 -2.75
C TYR A 108 16.45 8.83 -1.53
N LYS A 109 15.68 8.20 -0.62
CA LYS A 109 16.15 7.70 0.69
C LYS A 109 17.30 6.70 0.59
N TRP A 110 17.29 5.82 -0.41
CA TRP A 110 18.19 4.68 -0.51
C TRP A 110 19.39 4.92 -1.44
N CYS A 111 19.84 6.17 -1.53
CA CYS A 111 21.10 6.53 -2.19
C CYS A 111 21.77 7.72 -1.50
N ASN A 112 23.01 8.00 -1.87
CA ASN A 112 23.75 9.20 -1.45
C ASN A 112 23.72 10.26 -2.56
N GLY A 113 22.50 10.64 -2.97
CA GLY A 113 22.23 11.75 -3.91
C GLY A 113 22.37 11.44 -5.39
N SER A 114 22.69 10.20 -5.81
CA SER A 114 22.84 9.81 -7.21
C SER A 114 22.48 8.34 -7.45
N TYR A 115 22.06 8.00 -8.68
CA TYR A 115 21.66 6.64 -9.10
C TYR A 115 22.76 5.57 -8.90
N ASN A 116 24.03 5.96 -8.85
CA ASN A 116 25.17 5.06 -8.66
C ASN A 116 25.74 5.11 -7.24
N THR A 117 24.97 5.54 -6.27
CA THR A 117 25.36 5.64 -4.86
C THR A 117 24.32 4.99 -3.95
N LEU A 118 23.78 3.83 -4.37
CA LEU A 118 22.75 3.11 -3.62
C LEU A 118 23.29 2.63 -2.27
N THR A 119 22.43 2.70 -1.24
CA THR A 119 22.74 2.30 0.14
C THR A 119 21.88 1.13 0.64
N LYS A 120 20.86 0.74 -0.13
CA LYS A 120 19.99 -0.43 0.15
C LYS A 120 19.41 -0.98 -1.17
N TYR A 121 19.11 -2.28 -1.20
CA TYR A 121 18.58 -2.99 -2.38
C TYR A 121 19.49 -2.86 -3.58
N CYS A 122 20.75 -3.20 -3.40
CA CYS A 122 21.78 -3.09 -4.43
C CYS A 122 22.36 -4.47 -4.76
N THR A 123 22.14 -4.94 -5.98
CA THR A 123 22.63 -6.22 -6.49
C THR A 123 23.90 -6.09 -7.34
N ASN A 124 24.37 -4.87 -7.60
CA ASN A 124 25.55 -4.61 -8.43
C ASN A 124 26.40 -3.47 -7.84
N SER A 125 27.64 -3.78 -7.51
CA SER A 125 28.58 -2.85 -6.85
C SER A 125 28.87 -1.57 -7.63
N SER A 126 28.65 -1.56 -8.96
CA SER A 126 28.81 -0.37 -9.79
C SER A 126 27.75 0.71 -9.49
N TYR A 127 26.63 0.35 -8.86
CA TYR A 127 25.56 1.25 -8.45
C TYR A 127 25.56 1.52 -6.94
N GLY A 128 26.30 0.73 -6.16
CA GLY A 128 26.37 0.87 -4.71
C GLY A 128 27.36 1.95 -4.24
N TYR A 129 26.95 2.70 -3.21
CA TYR A 129 27.83 3.68 -2.58
C TYR A 129 29.08 3.00 -2.03
N ASN A 130 30.27 3.43 -2.50
CA ASN A 130 31.56 2.79 -2.17
C ASN A 130 31.59 1.27 -2.47
N GLY A 131 30.89 0.83 -3.52
CA GLY A 131 30.84 -0.59 -3.90
C GLY A 131 29.89 -1.44 -3.05
N PHE A 132 28.95 -0.83 -2.33
CA PHE A 132 27.95 -1.50 -1.52
C PHE A 132 27.08 -2.50 -2.31
N VAL A 133 26.83 -3.67 -1.74
CA VAL A 133 25.90 -4.69 -2.25
C VAL A 133 25.26 -5.39 -1.06
N ASP A 134 23.95 -5.57 -1.07
CA ASP A 134 23.20 -6.35 -0.09
C ASP A 134 22.43 -7.54 -0.71
N ASN A 135 22.37 -7.59 -2.05
CA ASN A 135 21.67 -8.64 -2.83
C ASN A 135 20.19 -8.83 -2.48
N LYS A 136 19.56 -7.79 -1.92
CA LYS A 136 18.12 -7.80 -1.67
C LYS A 136 17.38 -7.42 -2.96
N ASP A 137 16.43 -8.23 -3.35
CA ASP A 137 15.62 -8.07 -4.57
C ASP A 137 14.12 -7.84 -4.29
N GLU A 138 13.73 -7.85 -3.00
CA GLU A 138 12.39 -7.45 -2.54
C GLU A 138 12.49 -6.50 -1.36
N LEU A 139 11.45 -5.65 -1.18
CA LEU A 139 11.37 -4.73 -0.05
C LEU A 139 11.23 -5.47 1.28
N ASP A 140 12.00 -5.01 2.26
CA ASP A 140 11.77 -5.35 3.66
C ASP A 140 10.41 -4.75 4.12
N PRO A 141 9.72 -5.33 5.11
CA PRO A 141 8.43 -4.83 5.57
C PRO A 141 8.43 -3.34 5.97
N GLU A 142 9.49 -2.86 6.62
CA GLU A 142 9.64 -1.47 7.06
C GLU A 142 9.81 -0.46 5.92
N ASP A 143 10.03 -0.93 4.68
CA ASP A 143 10.18 -0.12 3.47
C ASP A 143 9.04 -0.36 2.46
N ASP A 144 8.06 -1.19 2.83
CA ASP A 144 6.88 -1.47 2.04
C ASP A 144 5.78 -0.47 2.41
N ALA A 145 5.40 0.41 1.48
CA ALA A 145 4.41 1.47 1.72
C ALA A 145 3.04 0.92 2.17
N ALA A 146 2.61 -0.22 1.65
CA ALA A 146 1.36 -0.83 2.06
C ALA A 146 1.44 -1.39 3.49
N TYR A 147 2.56 -2.05 3.84
CA TYR A 147 2.78 -2.56 5.19
C TYR A 147 2.80 -1.46 6.24
N VAL A 148 3.54 -0.38 5.98
CA VAL A 148 3.73 0.67 6.96
C VAL A 148 2.46 1.51 7.14
N ASN A 149 1.73 1.79 6.05
CA ASN A 149 0.53 2.64 6.11
C ASN A 149 -0.75 1.88 6.51
N TRP A 150 -0.82 0.56 6.21
CA TRP A 150 -2.06 -0.22 6.40
C TRP A 150 -1.90 -1.39 7.37
N GLY A 151 -0.70 -1.60 7.92
CA GLY A 151 -0.43 -2.64 8.91
C GLY A 151 0.02 -3.98 8.33
N PRO A 152 0.34 -4.93 9.22
CA PRO A 152 1.13 -6.13 8.90
C PRO A 152 0.43 -7.14 7.98
N SER A 153 -0.87 -7.06 7.78
CA SER A 153 -1.60 -7.93 6.85
C SER A 153 -1.47 -7.50 5.39
N TRP A 154 -1.01 -6.28 5.14
CA TRP A 154 -0.92 -5.69 3.82
C TRP A 154 0.52 -5.60 3.31
N ARG A 155 0.69 -5.72 1.99
CA ARG A 155 1.97 -5.60 1.28
C ARG A 155 1.77 -4.94 -0.07
N MET A 156 2.81 -4.36 -0.60
CA MET A 156 2.89 -4.12 -2.03
C MET A 156 2.90 -5.47 -2.77
N PRO A 157 2.27 -5.58 -3.95
CA PRO A 157 2.29 -6.82 -4.72
C PRO A 157 3.71 -7.15 -5.19
N THR A 158 4.02 -8.43 -5.36
CA THR A 158 5.20 -8.85 -6.10
C THR A 158 5.00 -8.62 -7.60
N PHE A 159 6.09 -8.66 -8.37
CA PHE A 159 6.03 -8.70 -9.83
C PHE A 159 5.09 -9.80 -10.36
N TYR A 160 5.15 -11.00 -9.78
CA TYR A 160 4.31 -12.12 -10.20
C TYR A 160 2.83 -11.87 -9.93
N GLN A 161 2.47 -11.30 -8.78
CA GLN A 161 1.08 -10.96 -8.46
C GLN A 161 0.53 -9.88 -9.41
N LEU A 162 1.31 -8.83 -9.73
CA LEU A 162 0.92 -7.87 -10.77
C LEU A 162 0.75 -8.53 -12.14
N SER A 163 1.64 -9.48 -12.48
CA SER A 163 1.57 -10.21 -13.75
C SER A 163 0.29 -11.01 -13.92
N GLU A 164 -0.25 -11.56 -12.84
CA GLU A 164 -1.51 -12.31 -12.86
C GLU A 164 -2.68 -11.47 -13.36
N LEU A 165 -2.71 -10.16 -13.09
CA LEU A 165 -3.77 -9.28 -13.56
C LEU A 165 -3.88 -9.28 -15.09
N TYR A 166 -2.76 -9.15 -15.80
CA TYR A 166 -2.79 -9.14 -17.26
C TYR A 166 -2.75 -10.52 -17.91
N GLN A 167 -2.35 -11.56 -17.17
CA GLN A 167 -2.33 -12.94 -17.68
C GLN A 167 -3.67 -13.64 -17.55
N TYR A 168 -4.42 -13.40 -16.49
CA TYR A 168 -5.63 -14.16 -16.15
C TYR A 168 -6.92 -13.35 -16.16
N CYS A 169 -6.87 -12.02 -16.11
CA CYS A 169 -8.06 -11.19 -16.19
C CYS A 169 -8.27 -10.66 -17.61
N SER A 170 -9.51 -10.54 -18.03
CA SER A 170 -9.86 -9.62 -19.09
C SER A 170 -9.79 -8.19 -18.59
N SER A 171 -9.47 -7.23 -19.44
CA SER A 171 -9.44 -5.82 -19.00
C SER A 171 -9.96 -4.86 -20.06
N VAL A 172 -10.53 -3.76 -19.59
CA VAL A 172 -11.07 -2.69 -20.44
C VAL A 172 -10.76 -1.33 -19.83
N LEU A 173 -10.41 -0.36 -20.67
CA LEU A 173 -10.34 1.03 -20.24
C LEU A 173 -11.76 1.56 -20.04
N THR A 174 -11.99 2.19 -18.91
CA THR A 174 -13.27 2.76 -18.52
C THR A 174 -13.07 3.93 -17.57
N SER A 175 -14.13 4.49 -17.06
CA SER A 175 -14.08 5.52 -16.02
C SER A 175 -15.07 5.22 -14.90
N ILE A 176 -14.68 5.53 -13.65
CA ILE A 176 -15.55 5.55 -12.48
C ILE A 176 -15.57 7.00 -11.98
N ASN A 177 -16.76 7.55 -11.79
CA ASN A 177 -16.97 8.92 -11.32
C ASN A 177 -16.16 9.99 -12.11
N GLY A 178 -15.93 9.75 -13.41
CA GLY A 178 -15.18 10.64 -14.28
C GLY A 178 -13.65 10.45 -14.25
N VAL A 179 -13.14 9.55 -13.43
CA VAL A 179 -11.71 9.19 -13.38
C VAL A 179 -11.45 8.00 -14.28
N GLY A 180 -10.59 8.18 -15.29
CA GLY A 180 -10.18 7.13 -16.22
C GLY A 180 -9.29 6.10 -15.55
N GLY A 181 -9.37 4.86 -16.00
CA GLY A 181 -8.57 3.76 -15.49
C GLY A 181 -8.84 2.46 -16.24
N ARG A 182 -8.27 1.38 -15.74
CA ARG A 182 -8.44 0.03 -16.30
C ARG A 182 -9.20 -0.85 -15.31
N LEU A 183 -10.30 -1.43 -15.79
CA LEU A 183 -11.08 -2.42 -15.05
C LEU A 183 -10.62 -3.82 -15.46
N PHE A 184 -10.12 -4.58 -14.51
CA PHE A 184 -9.75 -5.98 -14.63
C PHE A 184 -10.91 -6.84 -14.16
N THR A 185 -11.33 -7.81 -14.97
CA THR A 185 -12.38 -8.78 -14.61
C THR A 185 -11.80 -10.18 -14.67
N ALA A 186 -11.83 -10.84 -13.52
CA ALA A 186 -11.30 -12.17 -13.34
C ALA A 186 -12.31 -13.26 -13.80
N PRO A 187 -11.86 -14.52 -14.03
CA PRO A 187 -12.72 -15.62 -14.43
C PRO A 187 -13.85 -15.94 -13.44
N ASN A 188 -13.68 -15.61 -12.16
CA ASN A 188 -14.73 -15.77 -11.13
C ASN A 188 -15.82 -14.69 -11.18
N GLY A 189 -15.69 -13.69 -12.07
CA GLY A 189 -16.63 -12.59 -12.26
C GLY A 189 -16.34 -11.35 -11.39
N ASN A 190 -15.44 -11.45 -10.44
CA ASN A 190 -15.03 -10.31 -9.62
C ASN A 190 -14.12 -9.36 -10.42
N SER A 191 -14.12 -8.09 -10.04
CA SER A 191 -13.41 -7.04 -10.78
C SER A 191 -12.60 -6.13 -9.86
N LEU A 192 -11.51 -5.60 -10.41
CA LEU A 192 -10.62 -4.64 -9.79
C LEU A 192 -10.43 -3.44 -10.72
N PHE A 193 -10.68 -2.24 -10.24
CA PHE A 193 -10.41 -1.01 -10.98
C PHE A 193 -9.07 -0.41 -10.53
N LEU A 194 -8.20 -0.13 -11.49
CA LEU A 194 -6.96 0.61 -11.29
C LEU A 194 -7.07 1.97 -11.97
N PRO A 195 -7.14 3.11 -11.24
CA PRO A 195 -7.17 4.43 -11.85
C PRO A 195 -5.86 4.73 -12.58
N ALA A 196 -5.95 5.50 -13.66
CA ALA A 196 -4.81 5.96 -14.44
C ALA A 196 -4.14 7.14 -13.74
N ALA A 197 -3.38 6.85 -12.70
CA ALA A 197 -2.85 7.82 -11.76
C ALA A 197 -1.60 8.56 -12.28
N ASP A 198 -1.08 8.17 -13.48
CA ASP A 198 0.19 8.71 -14.01
C ASP A 198 1.36 8.54 -13.02
N VAL A 199 2.38 9.38 -13.13
CA VAL A 199 3.64 9.30 -12.38
C VAL A 199 4.01 10.66 -11.80
N ARG A 200 4.67 10.65 -10.65
CA ARG A 200 5.27 11.83 -10.03
C ARG A 200 6.79 11.83 -10.23
N SER A 201 7.30 12.80 -10.96
CA SER A 201 8.74 13.04 -11.09
C SER A 201 9.01 14.52 -11.31
N ASN A 202 10.23 15.00 -11.02
CA ASN A 202 10.62 16.40 -11.28
C ASN A 202 10.56 16.78 -12.77
N TYR A 203 10.54 15.78 -13.66
CA TYR A 203 10.44 15.98 -15.10
C TYR A 203 8.99 15.83 -15.60
N ARG A 204 8.05 15.41 -14.72
CA ARG A 204 6.65 15.14 -15.03
C ARG A 204 5.79 15.62 -13.87
N LEU A 205 5.44 16.90 -13.87
CA LEU A 205 4.44 17.44 -12.95
C LEU A 205 3.06 17.19 -13.57
N GLY A 206 2.43 16.05 -13.26
CA GLY A 206 0.99 15.83 -13.42
C GLY A 206 0.38 16.12 -14.80
N GLY A 207 1.15 16.05 -15.87
CA GLY A 207 0.70 16.19 -17.23
C GLY A 207 1.31 15.10 -18.09
N SER A 208 0.48 14.33 -18.77
CA SER A 208 0.91 13.35 -19.76
C SER A 208 1.90 14.01 -20.73
N ILE A 209 3.12 13.50 -20.83
CA ILE A 209 4.04 13.89 -21.91
C ILE A 209 3.67 13.21 -23.24
N TYR A 210 2.67 12.34 -23.19
CA TYR A 210 2.06 11.71 -24.35
C TYR A 210 0.62 12.19 -24.42
N ASP A 211 0.29 12.95 -25.44
CA ASP A 211 -1.07 13.51 -25.70
C ASP A 211 -2.16 12.44 -25.91
N GLU A 212 -1.89 11.17 -25.67
CA GLU A 212 -2.73 10.05 -26.09
C GLU A 212 -3.15 9.13 -24.93
N GLY A 213 -3.86 9.64 -23.94
CA GLY A 213 -4.69 8.78 -23.08
C GLY A 213 -4.26 8.61 -21.61
N PRO A 214 -5.06 7.88 -20.84
CA PRO A 214 -4.81 7.63 -19.43
C PRO A 214 -3.67 6.62 -19.22
N TYR A 215 -2.70 6.98 -18.38
CA TYR A 215 -1.57 6.13 -18.01
C TYR A 215 -1.67 5.67 -16.56
N GLY A 216 -1.49 4.37 -16.31
CA GLY A 216 -1.39 3.81 -14.97
C GLY A 216 -0.01 3.21 -14.72
N PHE A 217 0.58 3.55 -13.57
CA PHE A 217 1.87 3.04 -13.10
C PHE A 217 1.72 2.59 -11.66
N TYR A 218 1.98 1.30 -11.40
CA TYR A 218 1.80 0.70 -10.09
C TYR A 218 3.06 -0.05 -9.68
N TRP A 219 3.64 0.31 -8.54
CA TRP A 219 4.80 -0.37 -8.00
C TRP A 219 4.53 -1.83 -7.63
N SER A 220 5.48 -2.69 -7.93
CA SER A 220 5.67 -3.94 -7.19
C SER A 220 6.69 -3.73 -6.06
N ARG A 221 6.74 -4.66 -5.11
CA ARG A 221 7.82 -4.71 -4.12
C ARG A 221 9.11 -5.36 -4.63
N THR A 222 9.14 -5.84 -5.87
CA THR A 222 10.25 -6.60 -6.46
C THR A 222 11.19 -5.68 -7.23
N LEU A 223 12.48 -5.79 -6.96
CA LEU A 223 13.54 -5.08 -7.68
C LEU A 223 13.59 -5.57 -9.14
N PHE A 224 13.90 -4.66 -10.08
CA PHE A 224 14.04 -5.05 -11.49
C PHE A 224 15.33 -5.84 -11.73
N SER A 225 15.23 -6.96 -12.45
CA SER A 225 16.33 -7.92 -12.62
C SER A 225 17.55 -7.36 -13.37
N ASP A 226 17.33 -6.41 -14.28
CA ASP A 226 18.37 -5.93 -15.18
C ASP A 226 19.19 -4.77 -14.60
N GLY A 227 18.82 -4.25 -13.43
CA GLY A 227 19.60 -3.23 -12.75
C GLY A 227 18.96 -2.69 -11.48
N PRO A 228 19.77 -2.46 -10.42
CA PRO A 228 19.23 -2.10 -9.10
C PRO A 228 18.74 -0.66 -9.00
N ILE A 229 18.83 0.14 -10.05
CA ILE A 229 18.28 1.50 -10.10
C ILE A 229 16.78 1.49 -10.41
N ASN A 230 16.26 0.37 -10.90
CA ASN A 230 14.86 0.19 -11.29
C ASN A 230 14.16 -0.82 -10.40
N ALA A 231 12.84 -0.70 -10.29
CA ALA A 231 11.96 -1.72 -9.72
C ALA A 231 10.82 -2.04 -10.69
N PHE A 232 10.23 -3.24 -10.56
CA PHE A 232 9.12 -3.64 -11.41
C PHE A 232 7.87 -2.84 -11.16
N ILE A 233 7.19 -2.47 -12.25
CA ILE A 233 5.88 -1.85 -12.27
C ILE A 233 4.91 -2.65 -13.13
N LEU A 234 3.61 -2.49 -12.86
CA LEU A 234 2.57 -2.67 -13.86
C LEU A 234 2.35 -1.33 -14.55
N TYR A 235 2.50 -1.32 -15.86
CA TYR A 235 2.17 -0.21 -16.73
C TYR A 235 0.97 -0.52 -17.58
N PHE A 236 0.07 0.44 -17.78
CA PHE A 236 -0.97 0.38 -18.81
C PHE A 236 -1.26 1.75 -19.42
N CYS A 237 -1.65 1.73 -20.69
CA CYS A 237 -2.14 2.87 -21.44
C CYS A 237 -3.35 2.47 -22.32
N LEU A 238 -3.69 3.28 -23.32
CA LEU A 238 -4.80 2.95 -24.25
C LEU A 238 -4.65 1.57 -24.90
N ASP A 239 -3.48 1.30 -25.46
CA ASP A 239 -3.27 0.14 -26.34
C ASP A 239 -2.45 -0.97 -25.70
N ASP A 240 -1.67 -0.65 -24.66
CA ASP A 240 -0.69 -1.56 -24.08
C ASP A 240 -0.87 -1.78 -22.59
N MET A 241 -0.46 -2.96 -22.14
CA MET A 241 -0.33 -3.29 -20.72
C MET A 241 0.76 -4.35 -20.56
N TYR A 242 1.76 -4.04 -19.74
CA TYR A 242 2.88 -4.95 -19.46
C TYR A 242 3.57 -4.58 -18.15
N SER A 243 4.44 -5.46 -17.67
CA SER A 243 5.38 -5.14 -16.60
C SER A 243 6.68 -4.64 -17.18
N ALA A 244 7.21 -3.59 -16.58
CA ALA A 244 8.46 -2.93 -16.95
C ALA A 244 9.29 -2.60 -15.71
N GLY A 245 10.53 -2.15 -15.90
CA GLY A 245 11.31 -1.49 -14.86
C GLY A 245 11.17 0.02 -14.97
N ASP A 246 11.02 0.70 -13.83
CA ASP A 246 11.11 2.16 -13.77
C ASP A 246 12.03 2.62 -12.64
N ASP A 247 12.55 3.86 -12.76
CA ASP A 247 13.49 4.45 -11.81
C ASP A 247 12.90 4.47 -10.39
N ARG A 248 13.59 3.86 -9.43
CA ARG A 248 13.14 3.74 -8.02
C ARG A 248 12.82 5.08 -7.35
N ARG A 249 13.43 6.18 -7.81
CA ARG A 249 13.21 7.55 -7.29
C ARG A 249 11.86 8.15 -7.68
N VAL A 250 11.19 7.60 -8.68
CA VAL A 250 9.94 8.13 -9.22
C VAL A 250 8.78 7.75 -8.30
N GLY A 251 7.79 8.62 -8.20
CA GLY A 251 6.58 8.36 -7.41
C GLY A 251 5.51 7.65 -8.23
N HIS A 252 5.13 6.44 -7.83
CA HIS A 252 4.00 5.69 -8.40
C HIS A 252 2.99 5.33 -7.33
N SER A 253 1.77 5.04 -7.77
CA SER A 253 0.71 4.53 -6.91
C SER A 253 1.03 3.12 -6.43
N VAL A 254 0.45 2.77 -5.28
CA VAL A 254 0.52 1.43 -4.69
C VAL A 254 -0.89 0.88 -4.54
N ARG A 255 -1.17 -0.26 -5.18
CA ARG A 255 -2.35 -1.07 -4.93
C ARG A 255 -1.93 -2.23 -4.02
N ALA A 256 -2.36 -2.17 -2.77
CA ALA A 256 -1.98 -3.14 -1.77
C ALA A 256 -2.63 -4.52 -2.00
N VAL A 257 -1.96 -5.55 -1.49
CA VAL A 257 -2.44 -6.94 -1.47
C VAL A 257 -2.27 -7.54 -0.09
N ARG A 258 -3.07 -8.57 0.21
CA ARG A 258 -2.85 -9.46 1.35
C ARG A 258 -2.91 -10.92 0.89
N VAL A 259 -2.16 -11.77 1.56
CA VAL A 259 -2.23 -13.22 1.38
C VAL A 259 -3.20 -13.75 2.45
N PRO A 260 -4.14 -14.62 2.07
CA PRO A 260 -5.11 -15.22 3.00
C PRO A 260 -4.48 -15.96 4.16
#